data_b1c4f92c5c94b498910e05c509527469
#
_entry.id   b1c4f92c5c94b498910e05c509527469
#
_cell.length_a   1.000
_cell.length_b   1.000
_cell.length_c   1.000
_cell.angle_alpha   90.00
_cell.angle_beta   90.00
_cell.angle_gamma   90.00
#
_symmetry.space_group_name_H-M   'P 1'
#
loop_
_entity.id
_entity.type
_entity.pdbx_description
1 polymer ?
#
loop_
_entity_poly.entity_id
_entity_poly.type
_entity_poly.pdbx_seq_one_letter_code
_entity_poly.pdbx_strand_id
1 'polypeptide(L)'
;MKLLIGALALTLLPAGVPFQGLSTRRDVSPSEVLVTSLSDADIKAAKTFEHDSEVARNEAATVVVIMPSCEKDAGGACNASADIVVYGPDGTVHSETKGLSLNTGRATTALQLVTTNPIGVYRVVATVRDLNARRFGTTERQFGVK
;
A
#
# COMPACT_ATOMS: atom_id res chain seq x y z
N MET A 1 7.60 -26.45 45.32
CA MET A 1 7.33 -26.33 44.81
C MET A 1 7.21 -25.92 43.94
N LYS A 2 7.02 -25.96 43.73
CA LYS A 2 6.72 -25.71 42.94
C LYS A 2 6.35 -24.82 42.33
N LEU A 3 6.07 -24.46 42.62
CA LEU A 3 5.61 -23.69 42.16
C LEU A 3 5.89 -22.82 41.51
N LEU A 4 6.00 -22.71 41.74
CA LEU A 4 6.15 -21.78 41.25
C LEU A 4 6.66 -21.52 40.14
N ILE A 5 6.92 -22.06 40.30
CA ILE A 5 7.30 -22.00 39.10
C ILE A 5 6.53 -21.44 38.11
N GLY A 6 5.56 -21.67 38.41
CA GLY A 6 4.86 -21.33 37.39
C GLY A 6 4.89 -20.00 36.91
N ALA A 7 4.96 -19.68 37.52
CA ALA A 7 4.73 -18.65 37.09
C ALA A 7 5.31 -18.01 36.03
N LEU A 8 5.46 -18.30 36.07
CA LEU A 8 5.78 -17.74 35.24
C LEU A 8 5.57 -17.67 34.05
N ALA A 9 5.40 -18.25 34.22
CA ALA A 9 5.13 -18.30 32.98
C ALA A 9 4.35 -17.27 32.36
N LEU A 10 4.01 -16.93 32.97
CA LEU A 10 3.44 -16.17 32.51
C LEU A 10 3.71 -15.10 31.87
N THR A 11 3.84 -15.23 32.25
CA THR A 11 3.74 -14.53 31.83
C THR A 11 4.07 -13.83 30.98
N LEU A 12 4.24 -13.84 31.06
CA LEU A 12 4.48 -13.38 30.36
C LEU A 12 4.09 -13.01 29.40
N LEU A 13 3.61 -13.09 29.66
CA LEU A 13 3.13 -12.90 28.97
C LEU A 13 3.10 -12.20 28.40
N PRO A 14 3.04 -12.12 28.67
CA PRO A 14 2.68 -11.20 28.27
C PRO A 14 3.33 -10.75 27.58
N ALA A 15 3.70 -11.03 28.13
CA ALA A 15 4.48 -10.54 27.22
C ALA A 15 3.94 -10.43 25.90
N GLY A 16 3.64 -11.08 25.31
CA GLY A 16 3.20 -10.94 24.01
C GLY A 16 2.17 -9.89 23.75
N VAL A 17 1.72 -9.29 24.75
CA VAL A 17 0.60 -8.37 24.63
C VAL A 17 0.90 -7.19 23.70
N PRO A 18 2.05 -6.52 23.78
CA PRO A 18 2.31 -5.44 22.82
C PRO A 18 2.31 -5.88 21.38
N PHE A 19 2.72 -7.10 21.13
CA PHE A 19 2.69 -7.62 19.77
C PHE A 19 1.28 -7.87 19.30
N GLN A 20 0.39 -8.17 20.20
CA GLN A 20 -1.01 -8.29 19.83
C GLN A 20 -1.52 -6.97 19.29
N GLY A 21 -1.16 -5.87 19.92
CA GLY A 21 -1.55 -4.56 19.43
C GLY A 21 -0.97 -4.26 18.06
N LEU A 22 0.22 -4.73 17.77
CA LEU A 22 0.80 -4.54 16.45
C LEU A 22 0.04 -5.30 15.39
N SER A 23 -0.42 -6.49 15.72
CA SER A 23 -1.13 -7.26 14.72
C SER A 23 -2.43 -6.60 14.30
N THR A 24 -3.09 -5.88 15.19
CA THR A 24 -4.34 -5.21 14.83
C THR A 24 -4.12 -4.07 13.84
N ARG A 25 -2.92 -3.54 13.78
CA ARG A 25 -2.65 -2.46 12.82
C ARG A 25 -2.66 -2.93 11.38
N ARG A 26 -2.58 -4.23 11.16
CA ARG A 26 -2.66 -4.75 9.81
C ARG A 26 -4.07 -4.76 9.27
N ASP A 27 -5.03 -4.53 10.14
CA ASP A 27 -6.43 -4.63 9.76
C ASP A 27 -6.95 -3.31 9.21
N VAL A 28 -6.19 -2.71 8.31
CA VAL A 28 -6.72 -1.65 7.47
C VAL A 28 -7.71 -2.30 6.53
N SER A 29 -8.76 -1.56 6.17
CA SER A 29 -9.68 -2.02 5.15
C SER A 29 -8.91 -2.61 3.99
N PRO A 30 -9.42 -3.66 3.38
CA PRO A 30 -8.73 -4.25 2.25
C PRO A 30 -8.32 -3.16 1.28
N SER A 31 -7.04 -3.12 0.98
CA SER A 31 -6.51 -2.16 0.05
C SER A 31 -5.67 -2.90 -0.98
N GLU A 32 -5.55 -2.30 -2.15
CA GLU A 32 -4.77 -2.92 -3.20
C GLU A 32 -4.03 -1.85 -3.99
N VAL A 33 -2.91 -2.24 -4.55
CA VAL A 33 -2.14 -1.39 -5.44
C VAL A 33 -2.11 -2.05 -6.81
N LEU A 34 -2.33 -1.24 -7.84
CA LEU A 34 -2.37 -1.70 -9.21
C LEU A 34 -1.45 -0.83 -10.05
N VAL A 35 -0.93 -1.40 -11.12
CA VAL A 35 -0.21 -0.65 -12.15
C VAL A 35 -0.98 -0.84 -13.44
N THR A 36 -1.22 0.23 -14.16
CA THR A 36 -1.98 0.19 -15.40
C THR A 36 -1.33 1.06 -16.45
N SER A 37 -1.51 0.69 -17.71
CA SER A 37 -1.06 1.49 -18.85
C SER A 37 -2.00 2.64 -19.19
N LEU A 38 -3.10 2.78 -18.45
CA LEU A 38 -4.00 3.91 -18.62
C LEU A 38 -3.37 5.19 -18.06
N SER A 39 -3.70 6.32 -18.67
CA SER A 39 -3.32 7.62 -18.14
C SER A 39 -4.21 7.98 -16.94
N ASP A 40 -3.79 8.96 -16.16
CA ASP A 40 -4.59 9.43 -15.04
C ASP A 40 -5.98 9.91 -15.48
N ALA A 41 -6.06 10.55 -16.65
CA ALA A 41 -7.35 10.99 -17.17
C ALA A 41 -8.26 9.82 -17.51
N ASP A 42 -7.71 8.78 -18.11
CA ASP A 42 -8.48 7.59 -18.44
C ASP A 42 -8.94 6.84 -17.19
N ILE A 43 -8.12 6.81 -16.17
CA ILE A 43 -8.47 6.19 -14.89
C ILE A 43 -9.63 6.94 -14.24
N LYS A 44 -9.62 8.26 -14.29
CA LYS A 44 -10.70 9.06 -13.72
C LYS A 44 -12.02 8.81 -14.43
N ALA A 45 -11.98 8.53 -15.71
CA ALA A 45 -13.17 8.25 -16.51
C ALA A 45 -13.63 6.80 -16.37
N ALA A 46 -12.75 5.88 -15.99
CA ALA A 46 -13.06 4.47 -15.92
C ALA A 46 -13.68 4.11 -14.58
N LYS A 47 -14.71 3.28 -14.61
CA LYS A 47 -15.31 2.76 -13.38
C LYS A 47 -14.50 1.58 -12.85
N THR A 48 -13.96 0.78 -13.74
CA THR A 48 -13.14 -0.39 -13.40
C THR A 48 -11.92 -0.43 -14.30
N PHE A 49 -10.85 -0.97 -13.78
CA PHE A 49 -9.64 -1.23 -14.54
C PHE A 49 -8.88 -2.32 -13.82
N GLU A 50 -7.93 -2.92 -14.52
CA GLU A 50 -7.21 -4.07 -14.00
C GLU A 50 -5.73 -3.78 -13.94
N HIS A 51 -5.04 -4.57 -13.13
CA HIS A 51 -3.60 -4.51 -13.06
C HIS A 51 -3.00 -5.06 -14.35
N ASP A 52 -2.11 -4.29 -14.96
CA ASP A 52 -1.34 -4.76 -16.10
C ASP A 52 -0.07 -5.45 -15.60
N SER A 53 0.10 -6.70 -15.98
CA SER A 53 1.29 -7.45 -15.57
C SER A 53 2.56 -6.92 -16.22
N GLU A 54 2.44 -6.14 -17.29
CA GLU A 54 3.58 -5.61 -18.02
C GLU A 54 3.24 -4.24 -18.60
N VAL A 55 4.17 -3.30 -18.50
CA VAL A 55 4.04 -1.97 -19.08
C VAL A 55 5.28 -1.65 -19.89
N ALA A 56 5.14 -0.73 -20.84
CA ALA A 56 6.23 -0.39 -21.75
C ALA A 56 6.89 0.92 -21.32
N ARG A 57 8.20 1.01 -21.55
CA ARG A 57 8.93 2.27 -21.39
C ARG A 57 8.45 3.28 -22.42
N ASN A 58 8.53 4.55 -22.05
CA ASN A 58 8.14 5.68 -22.91
C ASN A 58 6.64 5.74 -23.21
N GLU A 59 5.84 5.01 -22.46
CA GLU A 59 4.39 5.04 -22.57
C GLU A 59 3.78 5.42 -21.24
N ALA A 60 2.52 5.83 -21.28
CA ALA A 60 1.82 6.21 -20.07
C ALA A 60 1.68 4.98 -19.16
N ALA A 61 1.91 5.19 -17.88
CA ALA A 61 1.62 4.19 -16.86
C ALA A 61 1.26 4.91 -15.57
N THR A 62 0.41 4.31 -14.79
CA THR A 62 -0.09 4.91 -13.55
C THR A 62 -0.13 3.85 -12.46
N VAL A 63 0.30 4.23 -11.27
CA VAL A 63 0.11 3.43 -10.07
C VAL A 63 -1.17 3.90 -9.39
N VAL A 64 -2.03 2.97 -9.05
CA VAL A 64 -3.31 3.26 -8.42
C VAL A 64 -3.38 2.52 -7.10
N VAL A 65 -3.74 3.23 -6.03
CA VAL A 65 -4.02 2.62 -4.74
C VAL A 65 -5.50 2.76 -4.47
N ILE A 66 -6.13 1.66 -4.09
CA ILE A 66 -7.56 1.61 -3.82
C ILE A 66 -7.75 1.18 -2.37
N MET A 67 -8.56 1.94 -1.65
CA MET A 67 -9.02 1.59 -0.31
C MET A 67 -10.53 1.83 -0.28
N PRO A 68 -11.33 0.76 -0.39
CA PRO A 68 -12.78 0.90 -0.59
C PRO A 68 -13.51 1.61 0.53
N SER A 69 -13.01 1.53 1.75
CA SER A 69 -13.67 2.15 2.88
C SER A 69 -12.65 2.68 3.88
N CYS A 70 -13.03 3.72 4.59
CA CYS A 70 -12.24 4.32 5.66
C CYS A 70 -13.10 4.43 6.91
N GLU A 71 -12.45 4.65 8.04
CA GLU A 71 -13.16 5.05 9.24
C GLU A 71 -13.56 6.52 9.10
N LYS A 72 -14.82 6.82 9.37
CA LYS A 72 -15.31 8.20 9.31
C LYS A 72 -15.11 8.88 10.67
N ASP A 73 -14.81 10.18 10.64
CA ASP A 73 -14.80 10.97 11.87
C ASP A 73 -16.22 11.39 12.22
N ALA A 74 -16.37 12.18 13.28
CA ALA A 74 -17.67 12.64 13.75
C ALA A 74 -18.43 13.45 12.70
N GLY A 75 -17.73 14.09 11.78
CA GLY A 75 -18.31 14.84 10.67
C GLY A 75 -18.57 14.02 9.43
N GLY A 76 -18.29 12.74 9.46
CA GLY A 76 -18.49 11.86 8.31
C GLY A 76 -17.37 11.87 7.30
N ALA A 77 -16.20 12.36 7.65
CA ALA A 77 -15.07 12.48 6.75
C ALA A 77 -14.02 11.42 6.98
N CYS A 78 -13.40 10.96 5.88
CA CYS A 78 -12.22 10.11 5.92
C CYS A 78 -10.97 10.94 6.22
N ASN A 79 -9.95 10.30 6.75
CA ASN A 79 -8.60 10.87 6.85
C ASN A 79 -7.61 9.75 6.56
N ALA A 80 -7.41 9.47 5.28
CA ALA A 80 -6.58 8.36 4.85
C ALA A 80 -5.60 8.80 3.78
N SER A 81 -4.45 8.16 3.77
CA SER A 81 -3.37 8.49 2.83
C SER A 81 -2.57 7.27 2.44
N ALA A 82 -1.81 7.40 1.36
CA ALA A 82 -0.89 6.36 0.91
C ALA A 82 0.47 6.96 0.57
N ASP A 83 1.51 6.20 0.88
CA ASP A 83 2.86 6.43 0.38
C ASP A 83 3.17 5.30 -0.59
N ILE A 84 3.77 5.62 -1.72
CA ILE A 84 4.07 4.64 -2.77
C ILE A 84 5.56 4.66 -3.04
N VAL A 85 6.17 3.48 -3.07
CA VAL A 85 7.56 3.31 -3.48
C VAL A 85 7.59 2.29 -4.61
N VAL A 86 8.28 2.61 -5.67
CA VAL A 86 8.51 1.68 -6.79
C VAL A 86 9.99 1.31 -6.79
N TYR A 87 10.24 0.01 -6.76
CA TYR A 87 11.60 -0.53 -6.78
C TYR A 87 11.88 -1.11 -8.15
N GLY A 88 13.09 -0.85 -8.66
CA GLY A 88 13.56 -1.41 -9.91
C GLY A 88 13.98 -2.87 -9.78
N PRO A 89 14.42 -3.48 -10.90
CA PRO A 89 14.79 -4.90 -10.90
C PRO A 89 15.96 -5.25 -10.00
N ASP A 90 16.82 -4.28 -9.71
CA ASP A 90 17.98 -4.46 -8.82
C ASP A 90 17.65 -4.15 -7.36
N GLY A 91 16.39 -3.81 -7.06
CA GLY A 91 15.97 -3.48 -5.71
C GLY A 91 16.18 -2.03 -5.30
N THR A 92 16.74 -1.19 -6.16
CA THR A 92 16.87 0.23 -5.85
C THR A 92 15.57 0.97 -6.07
N VAL A 93 15.41 2.09 -5.38
CA VAL A 93 14.20 2.90 -5.51
C VAL A 93 14.19 3.58 -6.87
N HIS A 94 13.15 3.33 -7.64
CA HIS A 94 12.90 4.00 -8.91
C HIS A 94 12.16 5.33 -8.69
N SER A 95 11.14 5.31 -7.85
CA SER A 95 10.37 6.51 -7.53
C SER A 95 9.67 6.36 -6.18
N GLU A 96 9.34 7.51 -5.61
CA GLU A 96 8.66 7.54 -4.32
C GLU A 96 7.68 8.72 -4.32
N THR A 97 6.46 8.48 -3.84
CA THR A 97 5.43 9.51 -3.70
C THR A 97 4.81 9.35 -2.33
N LYS A 98 4.74 10.43 -1.57
CA LYS A 98 4.23 10.39 -0.20
C LYS A 98 2.99 11.24 -0.04
N GLY A 99 2.14 10.84 0.91
CA GLY A 99 1.03 11.68 1.35
C GLY A 99 -0.10 11.82 0.34
N LEU A 100 -0.31 10.82 -0.51
CA LEU A 100 -1.45 10.87 -1.43
C LEU A 100 -2.74 10.65 -0.65
N SER A 101 -3.73 11.51 -0.88
CA SER A 101 -5.02 11.38 -0.21
C SER A 101 -5.78 10.16 -0.73
N LEU A 102 -6.31 9.37 0.19
CA LEU A 102 -7.24 8.27 -0.10
C LEU A 102 -8.66 8.59 0.35
N ASN A 103 -8.95 9.85 0.62
CA ASN A 103 -10.25 10.22 1.18
C ASN A 103 -11.41 9.95 0.24
N THR A 104 -11.14 9.83 -1.06
CA THR A 104 -12.15 9.45 -2.04
C THR A 104 -12.11 7.96 -2.39
N GLY A 105 -11.28 7.19 -1.70
CA GLY A 105 -11.16 5.74 -1.92
C GLY A 105 -10.09 5.35 -2.90
N ARG A 106 -9.48 6.29 -3.60
CA ARG A 106 -8.52 6.00 -4.65
C ARG A 106 -7.51 7.13 -4.77
N ALA A 107 -6.25 6.77 -4.98
CA ALA A 107 -5.18 7.70 -5.24
C ALA A 107 -4.36 7.20 -6.43
N THR A 108 -3.85 8.12 -7.23
CA THR A 108 -3.05 7.79 -8.41
C THR A 108 -1.76 8.58 -8.42
N THR A 109 -0.72 8.00 -9.01
CA THR A 109 0.51 8.71 -9.32
C THR A 109 1.07 8.20 -10.64
N ALA A 110 1.58 9.11 -11.46
CA ALA A 110 2.18 8.72 -12.72
C ALA A 110 3.45 7.92 -12.47
N LEU A 111 3.63 6.89 -13.27
CA LEU A 111 4.85 6.08 -13.27
C LEU A 111 5.60 6.38 -14.56
N GLN A 112 6.74 7.03 -14.43
CA GLN A 112 7.53 7.40 -15.59
C GLN A 112 8.67 6.42 -15.79
N LEU A 113 8.62 5.74 -16.92
CA LEU A 113 9.62 4.77 -17.32
C LEU A 113 10.16 5.18 -18.68
N VAL A 114 11.41 5.61 -18.69
CA VAL A 114 12.06 6.10 -19.92
C VAL A 114 13.08 5.08 -20.42
N THR A 115 13.61 5.35 -21.61
CA THR A 115 14.51 4.42 -22.29
C THR A 115 15.70 3.97 -21.45
N THR A 116 16.18 4.85 -20.55
CA THR A 116 17.34 4.52 -19.71
C THR A 116 17.00 3.67 -18.49
N ASN A 117 15.72 3.50 -18.20
CA ASN A 117 15.33 2.63 -17.10
C ASN A 117 15.49 1.17 -17.54
N PRO A 118 15.96 0.29 -16.64
CA PRO A 118 16.16 -1.10 -17.02
C PRO A 118 14.84 -1.81 -17.28
N ILE A 119 14.84 -2.74 -18.19
CA ILE A 119 13.74 -3.67 -18.35
C ILE A 119 13.86 -4.75 -17.28
N GLY A 120 12.75 -5.36 -16.94
CA GLY A 120 12.73 -6.42 -15.94
C GLY A 120 11.54 -6.32 -15.02
N VAL A 121 11.62 -6.97 -13.88
CA VAL A 121 10.53 -7.02 -12.93
C VAL A 121 10.70 -5.92 -11.89
N TYR A 122 9.70 -5.07 -11.80
CA TYR A 122 9.61 -3.99 -10.80
C TYR A 122 8.63 -4.39 -9.71
N ARG A 123 8.71 -3.73 -8.58
CA ARG A 123 7.83 -3.97 -7.45
C ARG A 123 7.32 -2.64 -6.93
N VAL A 124 6.02 -2.51 -6.79
CA VAL A 124 5.41 -1.34 -6.19
C VAL A 124 4.89 -1.71 -4.81
N VAL A 125 5.19 -0.87 -3.83
CA VAL A 125 4.74 -1.06 -2.44
C VAL A 125 3.99 0.21 -2.02
N ALA A 126 2.77 0.02 -1.55
CA ALA A 126 1.98 1.12 -1.01
C ALA A 126 1.81 0.91 0.48
N THR A 127 2.10 1.95 1.26
CA THR A 127 1.78 1.98 2.69
C THR A 127 0.53 2.84 2.85
N VAL A 128 -0.52 2.23 3.37
CA VAL A 128 -1.81 2.87 3.51
C VAL A 128 -2.07 3.16 4.98
N ARG A 129 -2.53 4.37 5.27
CA ARG A 129 -2.87 4.80 6.63
C ARG A 129 -4.30 5.26 6.68
N ASP A 130 -5.04 4.73 7.64
CA ASP A 130 -6.38 5.22 7.99
C ASP A 130 -6.24 5.86 9.37
N LEU A 131 -6.10 7.19 9.38
CA LEU A 131 -5.76 7.90 10.61
C LEU A 131 -6.89 7.94 11.62
N ASN A 132 -8.13 7.97 11.16
CA ASN A 132 -9.27 7.93 12.07
C ASN A 132 -9.34 6.60 12.82
N ALA A 133 -8.99 5.53 12.15
CA ALA A 133 -8.96 4.19 12.75
C ALA A 133 -7.63 3.89 13.45
N ARG A 134 -6.63 4.75 13.28
CA ARG A 134 -5.27 4.53 13.80
C ARG A 134 -4.68 3.21 13.32
N ARG A 135 -4.89 2.91 12.05
CA ARG A 135 -4.43 1.69 11.42
C ARG A 135 -3.58 2.00 10.21
N PHE A 136 -2.67 1.09 9.91
CA PHE A 136 -1.90 1.17 8.68
C PHE A 136 -1.56 -0.23 8.21
N GLY A 137 -1.25 -0.33 6.94
CA GLY A 137 -0.84 -1.60 6.34
C GLY A 137 -0.10 -1.35 5.05
N THR A 138 0.46 -2.41 4.51
CA THR A 138 1.15 -2.36 3.22
C THR A 138 0.51 -3.33 2.25
N THR A 139 0.54 -2.97 0.98
CA THR A 139 0.13 -3.83 -0.12
C THR A 139 1.17 -3.69 -1.22
N GLU A 140 1.40 -4.75 -1.98
CA GLU A 140 2.41 -4.68 -3.03
C GLU A 140 2.01 -5.51 -4.25
N ARG A 141 2.63 -5.16 -5.37
CA ARG A 141 2.44 -5.83 -6.66
C ARG A 141 3.74 -5.83 -7.44
N GLN A 142 3.93 -6.87 -8.21
CA GLN A 142 5.00 -6.91 -9.20
C GLN A 142 4.43 -6.64 -10.58
N PHE A 143 5.25 -6.05 -11.43
CA PHE A 143 4.91 -5.83 -12.84
C PHE A 143 6.19 -5.85 -13.66
N GLY A 144 6.06 -6.27 -14.91
CA GLY A 144 7.18 -6.27 -15.83
C GLY A 144 7.28 -4.95 -16.57
N VAL A 145 8.50 -4.58 -16.91
CA VAL A 145 8.79 -3.41 -17.76
C VAL A 145 9.53 -3.91 -19.00
N LYS A 146 9.04 -3.54 -20.18
CA LYS A 146 9.63 -3.91 -21.47
C LYS A 146 9.98 -2.70 -22.34
#